data_5799530e0a87a1d939c953af11069a57
#
_entry.id   5799530e0a87a1d939c953af11069a57
#
_cell.length_a   1.000
_cell.length_b   1.000
_cell.length_c   1.000
_cell.angle_alpha   90.00
_cell.angle_beta   90.00
_cell.angle_gamma   90.00
#
_symmetry.space_group_name_H-M   'P 1'
#
loop_
_entity.id
_entity.type
_entity.pdbx_description
1 polymer ?
#
loop_
_entity_poly.entity_id
_entity_poly.type
_entity_poly.pdbx_seq_one_letter_code
_entity_poly.pdbx_strand_id
1 'polypeptide(L)'
;MTNKSLLMIVLMILAFSFANAQDDSQKRELPAKHRGMHPRLQADGTVVDDAGKPLGTIKNGKVCDTSGKVIGVISGHGDVSTASGKKVGAIQKDGTYKSMKGHVVTTDPDGIVMVSGKEVAKVEAGYKDKSHGCALHCFFSVDNPEADEIDHDAHH
;
A
#
# COMPACT_ATOMS: atom_id res chain seq x y z
N MET A 1 -20.81 -70.29 2.75
CA MET A 1 -19.47 -69.70 3.06
C MET A 1 -19.51 -68.26 2.67
N THR A 2 -19.60 -67.42 3.63
CA THR A 2 -19.95 -66.01 3.48
C THR A 2 -18.68 -65.17 3.34
N ASN A 3 -18.58 -64.44 2.24
CA ASN A 3 -17.50 -63.53 1.88
C ASN A 3 -17.51 -62.31 2.79
N LYS A 4 -17.14 -62.45 4.05
CA LYS A 4 -16.96 -61.33 4.97
C LYS A 4 -15.62 -60.59 4.80
N SER A 5 -14.70 -61.10 4.01
CA SER A 5 -13.38 -60.49 3.80
C SER A 5 -13.36 -59.46 2.69
N LEU A 6 -14.34 -59.38 1.82
CA LEU A 6 -14.35 -58.44 0.69
C LEU A 6 -14.94 -57.06 1.07
N LEU A 7 -15.69 -57.00 2.19
CA LEU A 7 -16.34 -55.77 2.63
C LEU A 7 -15.42 -54.82 3.43
N MET A 8 -14.32 -55.34 3.97
CA MET A 8 -13.38 -54.54 4.74
C MET A 8 -12.34 -53.80 3.90
N ILE A 9 -12.12 -54.22 2.67
CA ILE A 9 -11.13 -53.58 1.78
C ILE A 9 -11.69 -52.36 1.09
N VAL A 10 -12.99 -52.27 0.90
CA VAL A 10 -13.63 -51.13 0.24
C VAL A 10 -13.80 -49.91 1.17
N LEU A 11 -13.76 -50.12 2.48
CA LEU A 11 -13.93 -49.02 3.45
C LEU A 11 -12.63 -48.25 3.77
N MET A 12 -11.48 -48.77 3.32
CA MET A 12 -10.17 -48.10 3.57
C MET A 12 -9.69 -47.17 2.46
N ILE A 13 -10.42 -47.06 1.35
CA ILE A 13 -9.97 -46.25 0.20
C ILE A 13 -10.65 -44.87 0.16
N LEU A 14 -11.60 -44.57 1.04
CA LEU A 14 -12.32 -43.27 1.08
C LEU A 14 -11.76 -42.26 2.09
N ALA A 15 -10.58 -42.52 2.64
CA ALA A 15 -9.95 -41.64 3.63
C ALA A 15 -8.76 -40.83 3.04
N PHE A 16 -8.74 -40.59 1.77
CA PHE A 16 -7.69 -39.74 1.19
C PHE A 16 -8.26 -38.78 0.17
N SER A 17 -8.32 -37.57 0.56
CA SER A 17 -8.01 -36.36 -0.23
C SER A 17 -8.81 -35.19 0.29
N PHE A 18 -8.63 -34.82 1.55
CA PHE A 18 -8.61 -33.39 1.83
C PHE A 18 -7.16 -32.97 1.63
N ALA A 19 -6.75 -32.84 0.37
CA ALA A 19 -5.64 -31.99 0.04
C ALA A 19 -6.01 -30.60 0.55
N ASN A 20 -5.39 -30.20 1.65
CA ASN A 20 -5.31 -28.81 2.05
C ASN A 20 -4.79 -28.08 0.82
N ALA A 21 -5.68 -27.41 0.09
CA ALA A 21 -5.31 -26.25 -0.66
C ALA A 21 -4.88 -25.24 0.42
N GLN A 22 -3.65 -25.31 0.82
CA GLN A 22 -2.97 -24.19 1.46
C GLN A 22 -3.01 -23.11 0.38
N ASP A 23 -3.94 -22.18 0.57
CA ASP A 23 -3.87 -20.86 -0.03
C ASP A 23 -2.53 -20.30 0.43
N ASP A 24 -1.53 -20.54 -0.39
CA ASP A 24 -0.19 -19.99 -0.27
C ASP A 24 -0.26 -18.55 -0.81
N SER A 25 -1.19 -17.79 -0.24
CA SER A 25 -1.08 -16.34 -0.15
C SER A 25 0.17 -16.11 0.68
N GLN A 26 1.33 -16.23 0.05
CA GLN A 26 2.59 -15.80 0.62
C GLN A 26 2.40 -14.35 1.05
N LYS A 27 1.96 -14.20 2.30
CA LYS A 27 2.00 -12.95 3.01
C LYS A 27 3.47 -12.57 3.00
N ARG A 28 3.84 -11.74 2.02
CA ARG A 28 5.20 -11.26 1.84
C ARG A 28 5.54 -10.47 3.09
N GLU A 29 6.11 -11.16 4.09
CA GLU A 29 6.54 -10.52 5.32
C GLU A 29 7.71 -9.61 4.98
N LEU A 30 7.53 -8.32 5.23
CA LEU A 30 8.60 -7.34 5.14
C LEU A 30 9.72 -7.70 6.11
N PRO A 31 11.00 -7.48 5.74
CA PRO A 31 12.11 -7.66 6.65
C PRO A 31 11.87 -6.92 7.97
N ALA A 32 12.23 -7.54 9.10
CA ALA A 32 11.91 -7.04 10.44
C ALA A 32 12.36 -5.58 10.69
N LYS A 33 13.45 -5.14 10.06
CA LYS A 33 13.96 -3.76 10.16
C LYS A 33 13.09 -2.69 9.46
N HIS A 34 12.16 -3.11 8.61
CA HIS A 34 11.24 -2.21 7.89
C HIS A 34 9.80 -2.29 8.43
N ARG A 35 9.55 -3.11 9.45
CA ARG A 35 8.24 -3.16 10.09
C ARG A 35 7.97 -1.84 10.83
N GLY A 36 6.81 -1.26 10.59
CA GLY A 36 6.40 0.03 11.16
C GLY A 36 6.78 1.25 10.33
N MET A 37 7.47 1.07 9.20
CA MET A 37 7.95 2.17 8.34
C MET A 37 7.17 2.30 7.03
N HIS A 38 6.25 1.38 6.73
CA HIS A 38 5.51 1.35 5.46
C HIS A 38 4.05 1.75 5.67
N PRO A 39 3.65 2.94 5.24
CA PRO A 39 2.27 3.37 5.35
C PRO A 39 1.37 2.53 4.44
N ARG A 40 0.14 2.27 4.90
CA ARG A 40 -0.92 1.61 4.13
C ARG A 40 -2.13 2.52 4.01
N LEU A 41 -2.61 2.69 2.79
CA LEU A 41 -3.87 3.37 2.52
C LEU A 41 -5.00 2.34 2.48
N GLN A 42 -5.90 2.42 3.43
CA GLN A 42 -7.07 1.54 3.54
C GLN A 42 -8.19 1.95 2.58
N ALA A 43 -9.11 1.05 2.30
CA ALA A 43 -10.21 1.27 1.36
C ALA A 43 -11.14 2.44 1.76
N ASP A 44 -11.18 2.81 3.03
CA ASP A 44 -11.93 3.97 3.53
C ASP A 44 -11.17 5.30 3.43
N GLY A 45 -9.92 5.27 2.94
CA GLY A 45 -9.03 6.42 2.79
C GLY A 45 -8.24 6.78 4.05
N THR A 46 -8.27 5.95 5.08
CA THR A 46 -7.41 6.10 6.25
C THR A 46 -6.00 5.59 5.94
N VAL A 47 -4.99 6.35 6.33
CA VAL A 47 -3.59 5.94 6.26
C VAL A 47 -3.15 5.43 7.63
N VAL A 48 -2.58 4.24 7.67
CA VAL A 48 -2.08 3.61 8.90
C VAL A 48 -0.65 3.12 8.70
N ASP A 49 0.09 2.97 9.80
CA ASP A 49 1.38 2.27 9.80
C ASP A 49 1.20 0.74 9.80
N ASP A 50 2.29 -0.01 9.82
CA ASP A 50 2.25 -1.48 9.87
C ASP A 50 1.61 -2.05 11.14
N ALA A 51 1.61 -1.28 12.22
CA ALA A 51 0.95 -1.64 13.48
C ALA A 51 -0.55 -1.29 13.48
N GLY A 52 -1.05 -0.63 12.43
CA GLY A 52 -2.44 -0.19 12.31
C GLY A 52 -2.71 1.16 13.00
N LYS A 53 -1.68 1.88 13.45
CA LYS A 53 -1.83 3.21 14.05
C LYS A 53 -2.15 4.23 12.95
N PRO A 54 -3.19 5.06 13.13
CA PRO A 54 -3.51 6.12 12.17
C PRO A 54 -2.37 7.13 12.01
N LEU A 55 -2.06 7.47 10.76
CA LEU A 55 -1.09 8.50 10.36
C LEU A 55 -1.79 9.70 9.74
N GLY A 56 -2.98 9.53 9.17
CA GLY A 56 -3.75 10.57 8.52
C GLY A 56 -4.80 10.01 7.57
N THR A 57 -5.19 10.79 6.57
CA THR A 57 -6.17 10.36 5.56
C THR A 57 -5.80 10.88 4.17
N ILE A 58 -6.19 10.11 3.13
CA ILE A 58 -6.19 10.54 1.72
C ILE A 58 -7.60 10.33 1.19
N LYS A 59 -8.38 11.40 1.08
CA LYS A 59 -9.80 11.35 0.63
C LYS A 59 -10.14 12.55 -0.23
N ASN A 60 -10.89 12.33 -1.31
CA ASN A 60 -11.39 13.40 -2.17
C ASN A 60 -10.29 14.38 -2.66
N GLY A 61 -9.12 13.83 -3.00
CA GLY A 61 -7.98 14.61 -3.45
C GLY A 61 -7.28 15.42 -2.35
N LYS A 62 -7.62 15.21 -1.09
CA LYS A 62 -6.95 15.87 0.05
C LYS A 62 -6.15 14.86 0.86
N VAL A 63 -4.95 15.27 1.25
CA VAL A 63 -4.08 14.55 2.18
C VAL A 63 -4.12 15.31 3.50
N CYS A 64 -4.53 14.65 4.58
CA CYS A 64 -4.65 15.27 5.89
C CYS A 64 -3.82 14.49 6.93
N ASP A 65 -3.29 15.19 7.92
CA ASP A 65 -2.67 14.60 9.09
C ASP A 65 -3.71 14.02 10.07
N THR A 66 -3.26 13.52 11.22
CA THR A 66 -4.13 12.94 12.26
C THR A 66 -5.05 13.96 12.93
N SER A 67 -4.74 15.26 12.85
CA SER A 67 -5.58 16.34 13.36
C SER A 67 -6.67 16.77 12.36
N GLY A 68 -6.62 16.26 11.13
CA GLY A 68 -7.50 16.64 10.02
C GLY A 68 -7.02 17.89 9.26
N LYS A 69 -5.82 18.44 9.59
CA LYS A 69 -5.21 19.54 8.84
C LYS A 69 -4.79 19.04 7.46
N VAL A 70 -5.11 19.79 6.40
CA VAL A 70 -4.66 19.49 5.05
C VAL A 70 -3.16 19.75 4.94
N ILE A 71 -2.40 18.73 4.60
CA ILE A 71 -0.95 18.78 4.36
C ILE A 71 -0.60 18.66 2.89
N GLY A 72 -1.52 18.14 2.07
CA GLY A 72 -1.31 17.99 0.63
C GLY A 72 -2.61 17.90 -0.15
N VAL A 73 -2.49 18.03 -1.48
CA VAL A 73 -3.60 17.97 -2.43
C VAL A 73 -3.20 17.14 -3.65
N ILE A 74 -4.10 16.29 -4.10
CA ILE A 74 -4.03 15.55 -5.37
C ILE A 74 -5.01 16.25 -6.32
N SER A 75 -4.52 16.80 -7.43
CA SER A 75 -5.37 17.44 -8.45
C SER A 75 -6.16 16.41 -9.26
N GLY A 76 -7.20 16.84 -9.95
CA GLY A 76 -7.95 15.99 -10.89
C GLY A 76 -7.12 15.43 -12.06
N HIS A 77 -5.94 16.00 -12.31
CA HIS A 77 -4.96 15.52 -13.30
C HIS A 77 -3.89 14.59 -12.69
N GLY A 78 -3.97 14.31 -11.38
CA GLY A 78 -3.05 13.43 -10.67
C GLY A 78 -1.77 14.09 -10.18
N ASP A 79 -1.60 15.41 -10.31
CA ASP A 79 -0.50 16.14 -9.70
C ASP A 79 -0.64 16.16 -8.18
N VAL A 80 0.47 16.00 -7.46
CA VAL A 80 0.50 16.05 -6.00
C VAL A 80 1.27 17.29 -5.57
N SER A 81 0.68 18.06 -4.66
CA SER A 81 1.24 19.32 -4.14
C SER A 81 1.07 19.38 -2.61
N THR A 82 1.90 20.18 -1.95
CA THR A 82 1.71 20.54 -0.54
C THR A 82 0.45 21.39 -0.38
N ALA A 83 0.02 21.60 0.87
CA ALA A 83 -1.10 22.52 1.17
C ALA A 83 -0.81 23.97 0.73
N SER A 84 0.48 24.39 0.69
CA SER A 84 0.92 25.70 0.19
C SER A 84 0.95 25.79 -1.34
N GLY A 85 0.67 24.68 -2.05
CA GLY A 85 0.66 24.65 -3.52
C GLY A 85 2.00 24.29 -4.16
N LYS A 86 3.04 24.01 -3.38
CA LYS A 86 4.33 23.53 -3.90
C LYS A 86 4.15 22.13 -4.48
N LYS A 87 4.49 21.95 -5.76
CA LYS A 87 4.42 20.65 -6.43
C LYS A 87 5.47 19.69 -5.88
N VAL A 88 5.07 18.50 -5.47
CA VAL A 88 5.96 17.44 -4.99
C VAL A 88 6.10 16.29 -5.98
N GLY A 89 5.19 16.19 -6.94
CA GLY A 89 5.30 15.24 -8.03
C GLY A 89 4.14 15.26 -9.02
N ALA A 90 4.29 14.55 -10.14
CA ALA A 90 3.34 14.52 -11.24
C ALA A 90 3.31 13.19 -11.97
N ILE A 91 2.16 12.87 -12.54
CA ILE A 91 2.01 11.78 -13.50
C ILE A 91 2.64 12.19 -14.83
N GLN A 92 3.49 11.35 -15.37
CA GLN A 92 4.15 11.52 -16.65
C GLN A 92 3.27 11.02 -17.80
N LYS A 93 3.61 11.41 -19.04
CA LYS A 93 2.90 10.98 -20.25
C LYS A 93 2.86 9.45 -20.44
N ASP A 94 3.87 8.74 -19.96
CA ASP A 94 3.96 7.28 -19.98
C ASP A 94 3.15 6.61 -18.87
N GLY A 95 2.47 7.42 -18.04
CA GLY A 95 1.67 6.97 -16.92
C GLY A 95 2.50 6.59 -15.68
N THR A 96 3.80 6.85 -15.65
CA THR A 96 4.58 6.74 -14.42
C THR A 96 4.37 7.98 -13.56
N TYR A 97 4.58 7.84 -12.25
CA TYR A 97 4.63 8.99 -11.37
C TYR A 97 6.09 9.35 -11.07
N LYS A 98 6.40 10.64 -11.14
CA LYS A 98 7.75 11.13 -10.86
C LYS A 98 7.70 12.24 -9.82
N SER A 99 8.49 12.08 -8.73
CA SER A 99 8.66 13.14 -7.75
C SER A 99 9.49 14.30 -8.33
N MET A 100 9.42 15.48 -7.72
CA MET A 100 10.23 16.63 -8.13
C MET A 100 11.73 16.38 -7.96
N LYS A 101 12.12 15.42 -7.09
CA LYS A 101 13.52 14.96 -6.93
C LYS A 101 13.93 13.88 -7.94
N GLY A 102 13.03 13.50 -8.84
CA GLY A 102 13.31 12.55 -9.91
C GLY A 102 13.06 11.08 -9.55
N HIS A 103 12.53 10.77 -8.37
CA HIS A 103 12.18 9.41 -7.99
C HIS A 103 10.95 8.94 -8.76
N VAL A 104 11.06 7.75 -9.35
CA VAL A 104 9.94 7.11 -10.05
C VAL A 104 9.17 6.26 -9.03
N VAL A 105 7.89 6.57 -8.87
CA VAL A 105 6.95 5.83 -8.02
C VAL A 105 6.03 5.01 -8.89
N THR A 106 5.94 3.73 -8.64
CA THR A 106 5.03 2.80 -9.33
C THR A 106 4.10 2.15 -8.32
N THR A 107 2.88 1.84 -8.76
CA THR A 107 1.93 1.03 -7.99
C THR A 107 1.54 -0.16 -8.87
N ASP A 108 1.75 -1.36 -8.37
CA ASP A 108 1.40 -2.58 -9.09
C ASP A 108 -0.10 -2.90 -8.96
N PRO A 109 -0.62 -3.92 -9.69
CA PRO A 109 -2.03 -4.32 -9.60
C PRO A 109 -2.48 -4.77 -8.19
N ASP A 110 -1.55 -5.23 -7.36
CA ASP A 110 -1.82 -5.64 -5.99
C ASP A 110 -1.81 -4.46 -4.99
N GLY A 111 -1.49 -3.25 -5.50
CA GLY A 111 -1.45 -2.03 -4.72
C GLY A 111 -0.12 -1.80 -3.99
N ILE A 112 0.92 -2.56 -4.35
CA ILE A 112 2.26 -2.35 -3.79
C ILE A 112 2.89 -1.12 -4.43
N VAL A 113 3.30 -0.16 -3.61
CA VAL A 113 3.99 1.06 -4.04
C VAL A 113 5.49 0.84 -3.99
N MET A 114 6.15 1.06 -5.13
CA MET A 114 7.58 0.83 -5.31
C MET A 114 8.29 2.14 -5.65
N VAL A 115 9.45 2.35 -5.06
CA VAL A 115 10.39 3.41 -5.41
C VAL A 115 11.77 2.81 -5.60
N SER A 116 12.37 3.01 -6.77
CA SER A 116 13.69 2.44 -7.10
C SER A 116 13.77 0.91 -6.86
N GLY A 117 12.68 0.19 -7.16
CA GLY A 117 12.58 -1.25 -7.00
C GLY A 117 12.40 -1.73 -5.55
N LYS A 118 12.19 -0.83 -4.60
CA LYS A 118 11.90 -1.16 -3.20
C LYS A 118 10.44 -0.88 -2.88
N GLU A 119 9.79 -1.78 -2.16
CA GLU A 119 8.47 -1.57 -1.60
C GLU A 119 8.55 -0.49 -0.51
N VAL A 120 7.71 0.54 -0.61
CA VAL A 120 7.69 1.67 0.32
C VAL A 120 6.32 1.90 0.96
N ALA A 121 5.25 1.39 0.34
CA ALA A 121 3.90 1.56 0.84
C ALA A 121 2.95 0.53 0.22
N LYS A 122 1.71 0.47 0.72
CA LYS A 122 0.64 -0.34 0.15
C LYS A 122 -0.66 0.44 0.05
N VAL A 123 -1.35 0.28 -1.07
CA VAL A 123 -2.68 0.86 -1.34
C VAL A 123 -3.70 -0.25 -1.45
N GLU A 124 -4.74 -0.25 -0.65
CA GLU A 124 -5.83 -1.23 -0.74
C GLU A 124 -6.77 -0.97 -1.92
N ALA A 125 -7.63 -1.94 -2.20
CA ALA A 125 -8.60 -1.87 -3.28
C ALA A 125 -9.44 -0.59 -3.19
N GLY A 126 -9.62 0.12 -4.32
CA GLY A 126 -10.35 1.38 -4.40
C GLY A 126 -9.48 2.62 -4.57
N TYR A 127 -8.19 2.56 -4.22
CA TYR A 127 -7.24 3.69 -4.30
C TYR A 127 -6.00 3.36 -5.14
N LYS A 128 -6.12 2.48 -6.12
CA LYS A 128 -4.99 1.97 -6.91
C LYS A 128 -4.43 2.92 -7.96
N ASP A 129 -4.83 4.19 -7.96
CA ASP A 129 -4.18 5.12 -8.87
C ASP A 129 -2.78 5.52 -8.36
N LYS A 130 -1.93 5.89 -9.30
CA LYS A 130 -0.52 6.19 -9.03
C LYS A 130 -0.31 7.44 -8.19
N SER A 131 -1.26 8.37 -8.22
CA SER A 131 -1.20 9.60 -7.42
C SER A 131 -1.42 9.32 -5.94
N HIS A 132 -2.26 8.34 -5.58
CA HIS A 132 -2.42 7.89 -4.20
C HIS A 132 -1.15 7.23 -3.67
N GLY A 133 -0.51 6.38 -4.47
CA GLY A 133 0.77 5.77 -4.13
C GLY A 133 1.86 6.79 -3.90
N CYS A 134 1.92 7.83 -4.75
CA CYS A 134 2.86 8.91 -4.52
C CYS A 134 2.54 9.74 -3.28
N ALA A 135 1.28 10.13 -3.09
CA ALA A 135 0.89 10.90 -1.91
C ALA A 135 1.24 10.13 -0.63
N LEU A 136 1.01 8.81 -0.64
CA LEU A 136 1.37 7.94 0.47
C LEU A 136 2.88 7.96 0.75
N HIS A 137 3.70 7.85 -0.29
CA HIS A 137 5.16 7.94 -0.16
C HIS A 137 5.61 9.34 0.24
N CYS A 138 5.11 10.39 -0.42
CA CYS A 138 5.58 11.76 -0.23
C CYS A 138 5.19 12.37 1.13
N PHE A 139 4.08 11.97 1.72
CA PHE A 139 3.57 12.59 2.96
C PHE A 139 3.69 11.69 4.20
N PHE A 140 3.80 10.37 4.04
CA PHE A 140 3.73 9.45 5.17
C PHE A 140 4.91 8.47 5.28
N SER A 141 5.83 8.46 4.31
CA SER A 141 6.99 7.57 4.36
C SER A 141 8.10 8.18 5.23
N VAL A 142 8.55 7.42 6.22
CA VAL A 142 9.63 7.84 7.13
C VAL A 142 10.98 7.98 6.41
N ASP A 143 11.19 7.22 5.33
CA ASP A 143 12.44 7.24 4.55
C ASP A 143 12.43 8.28 3.42
N ASN A 144 11.43 9.16 3.38
CA ASN A 144 11.33 10.13 2.31
C ASN A 144 12.10 11.42 2.67
N PRO A 145 13.23 11.71 2.00
CA PRO A 145 13.94 12.97 2.19
C PRO A 145 13.13 14.20 1.77
N GLU A 146 11.97 14.03 1.12
CA GLU A 146 11.04 15.10 0.79
C GLU A 146 10.12 15.45 1.98
N ALA A 147 9.95 14.55 2.94
CA ALA A 147 9.14 14.78 4.14
C ALA A 147 9.75 15.90 5.01
N ASP A 148 11.08 15.95 5.09
CA ASP A 148 11.79 16.98 5.90
C ASP A 148 11.59 18.40 5.32
N GLU A 149 11.39 18.55 4.01
CA GLU A 149 11.11 19.86 3.39
C GLU A 149 9.63 20.28 3.54
N ILE A 150 8.71 19.32 3.73
CA ILE A 150 7.29 19.60 3.87
C ILE A 150 6.99 20.17 5.27
N ASP A 151 7.72 19.73 6.28
CA ASP A 151 7.51 20.13 7.68
C ASP A 151 8.00 21.56 7.98
N HIS A 152 9.00 22.04 7.23
CA HIS A 152 9.53 23.41 7.39
C HIS A 152 8.59 24.50 6.88
N ASP A 153 7.72 24.23 5.89
CA ASP A 153 6.74 25.19 5.38
C ASP A 153 5.48 25.32 6.26
N ALA A 154 5.32 24.47 7.27
CA ALA A 154 4.15 24.45 8.14
C ALA A 154 4.25 25.40 9.36
N HIS A 155 5.40 26.04 9.56
CA HIS A 155 5.69 26.88 10.72
C HIS A 155 5.86 28.40 10.41
N HIS A 156 5.38 28.86 9.23
CA HIS A 156 5.32 30.30 8.92
C HIS A 156 3.89 30.80 8.74
#